data_67a48211a3e4551a14738d528a21b170
#
_entry.id   67a48211a3e4551a14738d528a21b170
#
_cell.length_a   1.000
_cell.length_b   1.000
_cell.length_c   1.000
_cell.angle_alpha   90.00
_cell.angle_beta   90.00
_cell.angle_gamma   90.00
#
_symmetry.space_group_name_H-M   'P 1'
#
loop_
_entity.id
_entity.type
_entity.pdbx_description
1 polymer ?
#
loop_
_entity_poly.entity_id
_entity_poly.type
_entity_poly.pdbx_seq_one_letter_code
_entity_poly.pdbx_strand_id
1 'polypeptide(L)'
;MTKRMLAIACLVLAMPLQAQDFATSFDATEVAPGIYMLTGAEGKFGGGNMSVLVGDDQVVLIDDAMVPTAQPVLDAVNKLAGRAPDFVINTHIHGDHVGGNALMQQNGSYVVAHDNIRKRLSADSTDAGGDDGLPIITFSDSVTFHVNGQAVFVFHVHHAHTDGDGVIHFRDLNVIHAGDILFNNLFPYIDLDSGGSVEGFIAAQEKLIAIADDDTVFIAGHGELADKADVERNLAVLVDGRERVKTLVGQGMTEEEVLAANPLADYHDEYNWSFITTERMTKTHYRDLTSE
;
A
#
# COMPACT_ATOMS: atom_id res chain seq x y z
N MET A 1 26.34 -6.48 -62.48
CA MET A 1 26.09 -7.32 -61.27
C MET A 1 25.40 -6.46 -60.24
N THR A 2 24.09 -6.48 -60.19
CA THR A 2 23.24 -5.63 -59.33
C THR A 2 22.85 -6.44 -58.09
N LYS A 3 23.37 -6.06 -56.92
CA LYS A 3 23.00 -6.68 -55.63
C LYS A 3 21.62 -6.17 -55.22
N ARG A 4 20.63 -7.05 -55.19
CA ARG A 4 19.34 -6.79 -54.57
C ARG A 4 19.50 -6.95 -53.03
N MET A 5 19.32 -5.86 -52.29
CA MET A 5 19.15 -5.89 -50.83
C MET A 5 17.70 -6.34 -50.51
N LEU A 6 17.59 -7.45 -49.83
CA LEU A 6 16.34 -7.93 -49.28
C LEU A 6 16.10 -7.19 -47.92
N ALA A 7 15.09 -6.32 -47.89
CA ALA A 7 14.66 -5.69 -46.64
C ALA A 7 13.74 -6.69 -45.92
N ILE A 8 14.21 -7.20 -44.75
CA ILE A 8 13.39 -7.97 -43.84
C ILE A 8 12.59 -6.98 -43.00
N ALA A 9 11.29 -6.88 -43.30
CA ALA A 9 10.36 -6.13 -42.47
C ALA A 9 10.09 -6.97 -41.20
N CYS A 10 10.64 -6.56 -40.05
CA CYS A 10 10.21 -7.08 -38.74
C CYS A 10 8.80 -6.60 -38.45
N LEU A 11 7.83 -7.51 -38.58
CA LEU A 11 6.46 -7.30 -38.13
C LEU A 11 6.48 -7.36 -36.57
N VAL A 12 6.53 -6.23 -35.92
CA VAL A 12 6.28 -6.14 -34.49
C VAL A 12 4.78 -6.36 -34.29
N LEU A 13 4.40 -7.58 -33.92
CA LEU A 13 3.06 -7.86 -33.42
C LEU A 13 2.88 -7.06 -32.14
N ALA A 14 2.19 -5.94 -32.22
CA ALA A 14 1.64 -5.25 -31.06
C ALA A 14 0.62 -6.19 -30.42
N MET A 15 1.00 -6.87 -29.35
CA MET A 15 0.01 -7.54 -28.49
C MET A 15 -0.92 -6.42 -27.96
N PRO A 16 -2.25 -6.61 -28.02
CA PRO A 16 -3.14 -5.66 -27.36
C PRO A 16 -2.80 -5.66 -25.88
N LEU A 17 -2.51 -4.46 -25.32
CA LEU A 17 -2.54 -4.23 -23.89
C LEU A 17 -3.91 -4.73 -23.44
N GLN A 18 -3.98 -5.84 -22.72
CA GLN A 18 -5.23 -6.23 -22.08
C GLN A 18 -5.59 -5.07 -21.15
N ALA A 19 -6.72 -4.43 -21.43
CA ALA A 19 -7.26 -3.40 -20.54
C ALA A 19 -7.40 -4.06 -19.16
N GLN A 20 -6.73 -3.51 -18.16
CA GLN A 20 -6.83 -3.98 -16.80
C GLN A 20 -8.29 -3.81 -16.39
N ASP A 21 -8.94 -4.90 -15.96
CA ASP A 21 -10.36 -4.90 -15.60
C ASP A 21 -10.48 -4.37 -14.16
N PHE A 22 -10.49 -3.05 -14.02
CA PHE A 22 -10.62 -2.38 -12.74
C PHE A 22 -12.00 -2.57 -12.12
N ALA A 23 -12.06 -2.50 -10.78
CA ALA A 23 -13.31 -2.53 -10.04
C ALA A 23 -14.20 -1.33 -10.43
N THR A 24 -15.47 -1.62 -10.71
CA THR A 24 -16.50 -0.62 -11.00
C THR A 24 -17.43 -0.37 -9.81
N SER A 25 -17.25 -1.11 -8.73
CA SER A 25 -17.92 -0.96 -7.43
C SER A 25 -17.04 -1.55 -6.33
N PHE A 26 -17.36 -1.20 -5.09
CA PHE A 26 -16.65 -1.69 -3.92
C PHE A 26 -17.60 -2.38 -2.96
N ASP A 27 -17.14 -3.47 -2.38
CA ASP A 27 -17.77 -4.14 -1.26
C ASP A 27 -17.30 -3.48 0.03
N ALA A 28 -18.21 -3.38 1.01
CA ALA A 28 -17.93 -2.80 2.31
C ALA A 28 -18.15 -3.86 3.39
N THR A 29 -17.09 -4.17 4.13
CA THR A 29 -17.12 -5.10 5.26
C THR A 29 -16.98 -4.31 6.55
N GLU A 30 -17.98 -4.37 7.45
CA GLU A 30 -17.88 -3.74 8.76
C GLU A 30 -16.85 -4.47 9.62
N VAL A 31 -15.83 -3.74 10.07
CA VAL A 31 -14.70 -4.26 10.86
C VAL A 31 -14.90 -4.00 12.35
N ALA A 32 -15.45 -2.83 12.67
CA ALA A 32 -15.85 -2.40 14.00
C ALA A 32 -17.02 -1.41 13.86
N PRO A 33 -17.74 -1.06 14.92
CA PRO A 33 -18.88 -0.15 14.83
C PRO A 33 -18.53 1.16 14.08
N GLY A 34 -19.11 1.34 12.89
CA GLY A 34 -18.89 2.49 12.04
C GLY A 34 -17.57 2.49 11.22
N ILE A 35 -16.71 1.48 11.36
CA ILE A 35 -15.51 1.31 10.52
C ILE A 35 -15.77 0.20 9.51
N TYR A 36 -15.59 0.53 8.24
CA TYR A 36 -15.76 -0.40 7.12
C TYR A 36 -14.46 -0.49 6.32
N MET A 37 -14.03 -1.71 5.98
CA MET A 37 -13.01 -1.93 4.94
C MET A 37 -13.70 -1.95 3.58
N LEU A 38 -13.13 -1.27 2.60
CA LEU A 38 -13.58 -1.25 1.21
C LEU A 38 -12.59 -2.04 0.34
N THR A 39 -13.12 -2.98 -0.43
CA THR A 39 -12.36 -3.78 -1.40
C THR A 39 -13.07 -3.80 -2.76
N GLY A 40 -12.32 -3.97 -3.85
CA GLY A 40 -12.94 -4.09 -5.17
C GLY A 40 -13.91 -5.26 -5.25
N ALA A 41 -15.15 -4.99 -5.67
CA ALA A 41 -16.19 -6.00 -5.77
C ALA A 41 -15.84 -7.08 -6.79
N GLU A 42 -16.37 -8.30 -6.62
CA GLU A 42 -16.16 -9.46 -7.50
C GLU A 42 -14.69 -9.87 -7.64
N GLY A 43 -13.83 -9.51 -6.67
CA GLY A 43 -12.39 -9.79 -6.70
C GLY A 43 -11.62 -9.01 -7.77
N LYS A 44 -12.21 -7.93 -8.31
CA LYS A 44 -11.53 -7.06 -9.26
C LYS A 44 -10.57 -6.12 -8.54
N PHE A 45 -9.49 -5.78 -9.24
CA PHE A 45 -8.50 -4.88 -8.67
C PHE A 45 -9.05 -3.44 -8.60
N GLY A 46 -9.12 -2.90 -7.39
CA GLY A 46 -9.61 -1.54 -7.12
C GLY A 46 -8.53 -0.55 -6.69
N GLY A 47 -7.37 -1.05 -6.35
CA GLY A 47 -6.29 -0.38 -5.64
C GLY A 47 -5.98 -1.15 -4.36
N GLY A 48 -5.30 -0.52 -3.41
CA GLY A 48 -5.14 -1.06 -2.07
C GLY A 48 -6.46 -1.11 -1.29
N ASN A 49 -6.47 -1.79 -0.16
CA ASN A 49 -7.60 -1.78 0.76
C ASN A 49 -7.74 -0.37 1.36
N MET A 50 -8.96 0.10 1.40
CA MET A 50 -9.31 1.37 2.05
C MET A 50 -10.13 1.11 3.30
N SER A 51 -10.22 2.10 4.18
CA SER A 51 -11.23 2.06 5.23
C SER A 51 -11.97 3.38 5.36
N VAL A 52 -13.21 3.30 5.82
CA VAL A 52 -14.01 4.48 6.10
C VAL A 52 -14.60 4.42 7.50
N LEU A 53 -14.38 5.49 8.28
CA LEU A 53 -15.09 5.73 9.54
C LEU A 53 -16.31 6.61 9.22
N VAL A 54 -17.48 6.06 9.47
CA VAL A 54 -18.77 6.74 9.28
C VAL A 54 -19.33 7.14 10.63
N GLY A 55 -19.68 8.41 10.78
CA GLY A 55 -20.36 8.91 11.97
C GLY A 55 -21.11 10.20 11.72
N ASP A 56 -21.82 10.68 12.74
CA ASP A 56 -22.71 11.84 12.62
C ASP A 56 -21.93 13.15 12.40
N ASP A 57 -20.72 13.27 12.98
CA ASP A 57 -19.91 14.48 12.88
C ASP A 57 -19.13 14.52 11.58
N GLN A 58 -18.35 13.47 11.32
CA GLN A 58 -17.40 13.42 10.20
C GLN A 58 -17.39 12.05 9.52
N VAL A 59 -17.11 12.04 8.23
CA VAL A 59 -16.76 10.85 7.45
C VAL A 59 -15.27 10.92 7.12
N VAL A 60 -14.51 9.92 7.56
CA VAL A 60 -13.05 9.85 7.34
C VAL A 60 -12.74 8.63 6.49
N LEU A 61 -12.20 8.88 5.30
CA LEU A 61 -11.74 7.83 4.39
C LEU A 61 -10.22 7.68 4.55
N ILE A 62 -9.73 6.47 4.64
CA ILE A 62 -8.30 6.13 4.64
C ILE A 62 -7.97 5.54 3.28
N ASP A 63 -7.11 6.23 2.53
CA ASP A 63 -6.78 5.98 1.14
C ASP A 63 -8.00 6.10 0.19
N ASP A 64 -7.78 6.27 -1.09
CA ASP A 64 -8.85 6.53 -2.04
C ASP A 64 -8.65 5.87 -3.42
N ALA A 65 -7.87 4.79 -3.40
CA ALA A 65 -7.62 3.90 -4.52
C ALA A 65 -6.88 4.56 -5.70
N MET A 66 -7.17 4.10 -6.91
CA MET A 66 -6.53 4.55 -8.16
C MET A 66 -7.37 5.60 -8.88
N VAL A 67 -6.76 6.41 -9.74
CA VAL A 67 -7.49 7.37 -10.60
C VAL A 67 -8.68 6.73 -11.31
N PRO A 68 -8.57 5.55 -11.98
CA PRO A 68 -9.71 4.94 -12.67
C PRO A 68 -10.83 4.45 -11.74
N THR A 69 -10.53 4.17 -10.48
CA THR A 69 -11.48 3.61 -9.49
C THR A 69 -11.97 4.64 -8.47
N ALA A 70 -11.49 5.88 -8.53
CA ALA A 70 -11.83 6.95 -7.60
C ALA A 70 -13.36 7.23 -7.51
N GLN A 71 -14.06 7.29 -8.66
CA GLN A 71 -15.51 7.52 -8.67
C GLN A 71 -16.29 6.37 -8.02
N PRO A 72 -16.03 5.07 -8.33
CA PRO A 72 -16.57 3.94 -7.60
C PRO A 72 -16.36 3.97 -6.09
N VAL A 73 -15.19 4.45 -5.61
CA VAL A 73 -14.92 4.63 -4.17
C VAL A 73 -15.81 5.71 -3.58
N LEU A 74 -15.88 6.88 -4.22
CA LEU A 74 -16.77 7.96 -3.79
C LEU A 74 -18.23 7.51 -3.72
N ASP A 75 -18.68 6.72 -4.70
CA ASP A 75 -20.03 6.18 -4.74
C ASP A 75 -20.27 5.19 -3.58
N ALA A 76 -19.28 4.36 -3.24
CA ALA A 76 -19.35 3.45 -2.10
C ALA A 76 -19.43 4.20 -0.76
N VAL A 77 -18.61 5.25 -0.58
CA VAL A 77 -18.67 6.11 0.61
C VAL A 77 -20.00 6.83 0.71
N ASN A 78 -20.48 7.41 -0.39
CA ASN A 78 -21.82 8.07 -0.44
C ASN A 78 -22.96 7.09 -0.08
N LYS A 79 -22.86 5.84 -0.51
CA LYS A 79 -23.85 4.81 -0.18
C LYS A 79 -23.85 4.47 1.32
N LEU A 80 -22.68 4.43 1.96
CA LEU A 80 -22.53 4.12 3.38
C LEU A 80 -22.92 5.32 4.27
N ALA A 81 -22.42 6.51 3.93
CA ALA A 81 -22.47 7.69 4.80
C ALA A 81 -23.53 8.71 4.38
N GLY A 82 -24.12 8.58 3.19
CA GLY A 82 -25.07 9.55 2.63
C GLY A 82 -24.41 10.85 2.11
N ARG A 83 -23.08 10.95 2.14
CA ARG A 83 -22.29 12.11 1.73
C ARG A 83 -20.84 11.74 1.43
N ALA A 84 -20.13 12.61 0.72
CA ALA A 84 -18.68 12.48 0.50
C ALA A 84 -17.89 12.51 1.82
N PRO A 85 -16.65 11.98 1.85
CA PRO A 85 -15.80 12.08 3.04
C PRO A 85 -15.43 13.54 3.33
N ASP A 86 -15.38 13.89 4.61
CA ASP A 86 -14.87 15.20 5.06
C ASP A 86 -13.34 15.22 5.01
N PHE A 87 -12.72 14.09 5.39
CA PHE A 87 -11.28 13.90 5.36
C PHE A 87 -10.91 12.65 4.58
N VAL A 88 -9.83 12.75 3.80
CA VAL A 88 -9.08 11.62 3.26
C VAL A 88 -7.71 11.63 3.91
N ILE A 89 -7.29 10.50 4.48
CA ILE A 89 -5.97 10.36 5.08
C ILE A 89 -5.20 9.35 4.23
N ASN A 90 -4.15 9.80 3.53
CA ASN A 90 -3.32 8.89 2.75
C ASN A 90 -2.27 8.22 3.62
N THR A 91 -2.16 6.91 3.50
CA THR A 91 -1.14 6.10 4.20
C THR A 91 0.24 6.31 3.60
N HIS A 92 0.37 6.33 2.27
CA HIS A 92 1.64 6.51 1.56
C HIS A 92 1.42 7.06 0.14
N ILE A 93 2.46 7.12 -0.69
CA ILE A 93 2.47 7.86 -1.95
C ILE A 93 1.92 7.10 -3.16
N HIS A 94 1.80 5.77 -3.12
CA HIS A 94 1.50 5.00 -4.34
C HIS A 94 0.11 5.28 -4.90
N GLY A 95 0.01 5.22 -6.23
CA GLY A 95 -1.17 5.64 -6.98
C GLY A 95 -2.42 4.83 -6.70
N ASP A 96 -2.30 3.64 -6.15
CA ASP A 96 -3.42 2.79 -5.70
C ASP A 96 -3.93 3.13 -4.29
N HIS A 97 -3.38 4.20 -3.67
CA HIS A 97 -3.77 4.75 -2.38
C HIS A 97 -4.10 6.24 -2.43
N VAL A 98 -3.57 6.99 -3.42
CA VAL A 98 -3.75 8.44 -3.53
C VAL A 98 -4.50 8.88 -4.79
N GLY A 99 -4.89 7.94 -5.65
CA GLY A 99 -5.40 8.25 -6.99
C GLY A 99 -6.75 8.95 -7.01
N GLY A 100 -7.53 8.85 -5.95
CA GLY A 100 -8.80 9.55 -5.78
C GLY A 100 -8.69 10.96 -5.22
N ASN A 101 -7.52 11.39 -4.73
CA ASN A 101 -7.32 12.66 -4.02
C ASN A 101 -7.96 13.86 -4.71
N ALA A 102 -7.69 14.04 -6.01
CA ALA A 102 -8.24 15.17 -6.77
C ALA A 102 -9.78 15.15 -6.82
N LEU A 103 -10.37 13.97 -7.05
CA LEU A 103 -11.83 13.80 -7.06
C LEU A 103 -12.43 14.08 -5.68
N MET A 104 -11.81 13.56 -4.61
CA MET A 104 -12.27 13.77 -3.24
C MET A 104 -12.22 15.25 -2.86
N GLN A 105 -11.14 15.97 -3.19
CA GLN A 105 -11.03 17.42 -2.95
C GLN A 105 -12.07 18.21 -3.75
N GLN A 106 -12.35 17.83 -5.01
CA GLN A 106 -13.42 18.45 -5.81
C GLN A 106 -14.81 18.25 -5.20
N ASN A 107 -14.98 17.20 -4.37
CA ASN A 107 -16.21 16.92 -3.63
C ASN A 107 -16.19 17.46 -2.19
N GLY A 108 -15.22 18.31 -1.85
CA GLY A 108 -15.15 19.06 -0.59
C GLY A 108 -14.33 18.40 0.51
N SER A 109 -13.67 17.28 0.25
CA SER A 109 -12.81 16.60 1.22
C SER A 109 -11.50 17.36 1.47
N TYR A 110 -10.96 17.24 2.68
CA TYR A 110 -9.62 17.69 3.05
C TYR A 110 -8.65 16.50 3.01
N VAL A 111 -7.70 16.50 2.08
CA VAL A 111 -6.67 15.46 2.01
C VAL A 111 -5.56 15.75 3.00
N VAL A 112 -5.25 14.74 3.82
CA VAL A 112 -4.23 14.77 4.90
C VAL A 112 -3.20 13.69 4.64
N ALA A 113 -1.91 14.01 4.77
CA ALA A 113 -0.83 13.05 4.55
C ALA A 113 0.44 13.44 5.30
N HIS A 114 1.43 12.55 5.34
CA HIS A 114 2.76 12.89 5.80
C HIS A 114 3.45 13.91 4.87
N ASP A 115 4.33 14.75 5.41
CA ASP A 115 5.05 15.80 4.66
C ASP A 115 5.77 15.26 3.41
N ASN A 116 6.37 14.07 3.51
CA ASN A 116 7.09 13.46 2.39
C ASN A 116 6.16 13.05 1.25
N ILE A 117 4.92 12.62 1.53
CA ILE A 117 3.92 12.30 0.49
C ILE A 117 3.66 13.56 -0.34
N ARG A 118 3.30 14.67 0.32
CA ARG A 118 3.08 15.94 -0.39
C ARG A 118 4.30 16.40 -1.16
N LYS A 119 5.50 16.27 -0.58
CA LYS A 119 6.76 16.64 -1.23
C LYS A 119 6.99 15.87 -2.51
N ARG A 120 6.77 14.55 -2.50
CA ARG A 120 6.94 13.67 -3.67
C ARG A 120 5.86 13.94 -4.72
N LEU A 121 4.60 14.01 -4.33
CA LEU A 121 3.49 14.34 -5.23
C LEU A 121 3.63 15.75 -5.84
N SER A 122 4.28 16.70 -5.14
CA SER A 122 4.58 18.02 -5.72
C SER A 122 5.63 17.98 -6.83
N ALA A 123 6.43 16.91 -6.92
CA ALA A 123 7.38 16.69 -8.01
C ALA A 123 6.72 15.97 -9.21
N ASP A 124 5.79 15.05 -8.94
CA ASP A 124 4.95 14.37 -9.92
C ASP A 124 3.59 14.04 -9.27
N SER A 125 2.54 14.74 -9.68
CA SER A 125 1.18 14.60 -9.14
C SER A 125 0.29 13.65 -9.96
N THR A 126 0.84 12.97 -10.97
CA THR A 126 0.07 12.13 -11.91
C THR A 126 -0.75 11.07 -11.15
N ASP A 127 -0.15 10.40 -10.18
CA ASP A 127 -0.79 9.32 -9.41
C ASP A 127 -1.88 9.83 -8.45
N ALA A 128 -1.87 11.11 -8.08
CA ALA A 128 -2.89 11.75 -7.24
C ALA A 128 -4.04 12.41 -8.04
N GLY A 129 -4.07 12.20 -9.35
CA GLY A 129 -5.06 12.82 -10.23
C GLY A 129 -4.70 14.25 -10.65
N GLY A 130 -3.44 14.66 -10.50
CA GLY A 130 -2.93 15.98 -10.85
C GLY A 130 -2.72 16.89 -9.62
N ASP A 131 -2.34 18.15 -9.86
CA ASP A 131 -2.01 19.11 -8.79
C ASP A 131 -3.16 19.38 -7.83
N ASP A 132 -4.40 19.23 -8.27
CA ASP A 132 -5.61 19.31 -7.43
C ASP A 132 -5.71 18.16 -6.42
N GLY A 133 -4.91 17.10 -6.56
CA GLY A 133 -4.83 15.96 -5.65
C GLY A 133 -3.76 16.10 -4.56
N LEU A 134 -3.03 17.23 -4.51
CA LEU A 134 -2.00 17.43 -3.48
C LEU A 134 -2.62 17.55 -2.09
N PRO A 135 -2.14 16.78 -1.06
CA PRO A 135 -2.59 16.93 0.31
C PRO A 135 -2.51 18.36 0.80
N ILE A 136 -3.58 18.89 1.38
CA ILE A 136 -3.65 20.29 1.85
C ILE A 136 -3.33 20.44 3.34
N ILE A 137 -3.39 19.34 4.08
CA ILE A 137 -2.95 19.25 5.48
C ILE A 137 -1.84 18.24 5.55
N THR A 138 -0.72 18.58 6.19
CA THR A 138 0.39 17.65 6.38
C THR A 138 0.82 17.58 7.83
N PHE A 139 1.46 16.44 8.18
CA PHE A 139 2.08 16.23 9.50
C PHE A 139 3.47 15.60 9.32
N SER A 140 4.36 15.83 10.31
CA SER A 140 5.72 15.27 10.30
C SER A 140 5.82 13.96 11.07
N ASP A 141 5.29 13.93 12.31
CA ASP A 141 5.41 12.76 13.19
C ASP A 141 4.06 12.08 13.41
N SER A 142 3.05 12.87 13.82
CA SER A 142 1.72 12.35 14.12
C SER A 142 0.67 13.46 14.16
N VAL A 143 -0.58 13.06 14.01
CA VAL A 143 -1.77 13.89 14.22
C VAL A 143 -2.89 13.05 14.84
N THR A 144 -3.74 13.67 15.65
CA THR A 144 -4.94 13.01 16.18
C THR A 144 -6.19 13.76 15.73
N PHE A 145 -7.13 13.03 15.12
CA PHE A 145 -8.46 13.54 14.82
C PHE A 145 -9.40 13.17 15.97
N HIS A 146 -10.09 14.15 16.53
CA HIS A 146 -11.14 13.95 17.52
C HIS A 146 -12.49 14.08 16.81
N VAL A 147 -13.00 12.97 16.29
CA VAL A 147 -14.19 12.91 15.43
C VAL A 147 -15.10 11.76 15.85
N ASN A 148 -16.41 11.92 15.75
CA ASN A 148 -17.39 10.88 16.07
C ASN A 148 -17.24 10.29 17.48
N GLY A 149 -16.72 11.06 18.43
CA GLY A 149 -16.41 10.58 19.78
C GLY A 149 -15.18 9.66 19.85
N GLN A 150 -14.39 9.54 18.77
CA GLN A 150 -13.21 8.70 18.65
C GLN A 150 -11.93 9.53 18.62
N ALA A 151 -10.83 8.94 19.09
CA ALA A 151 -9.48 9.45 18.88
C ALA A 151 -8.77 8.65 17.76
N VAL A 152 -8.87 9.15 16.53
CA VAL A 152 -8.17 8.55 15.37
C VAL A 152 -6.74 9.06 15.35
N PHE A 153 -5.79 8.23 15.76
CA PHE A 153 -4.38 8.57 15.86
C PHE A 153 -3.62 8.13 14.62
N VAL A 154 -3.06 9.08 13.91
CA VAL A 154 -2.21 8.86 12.73
C VAL A 154 -0.76 9.10 13.12
N PHE A 155 0.13 8.17 12.83
CA PHE A 155 1.56 8.33 13.14
C PHE A 155 2.43 7.81 12.00
N HIS A 156 3.55 8.50 11.81
CA HIS A 156 4.55 8.12 10.81
C HIS A 156 5.44 6.96 11.29
N VAL A 157 5.81 6.09 10.35
CA VAL A 157 6.88 5.09 10.50
C VAL A 157 7.96 5.36 9.46
N HIS A 158 9.22 5.36 9.92
CA HIS A 158 10.34 5.83 9.10
C HIS A 158 10.85 4.75 8.17
N HIS A 159 11.05 5.11 6.88
CA HIS A 159 11.78 4.30 5.90
C HIS A 159 11.31 2.85 5.83
N ALA A 160 9.98 2.60 5.91
CA ALA A 160 9.42 1.27 5.89
C ALA A 160 9.08 0.84 4.46
N HIS A 161 7.82 0.96 4.04
CA HIS A 161 7.39 0.74 2.67
C HIS A 161 7.88 1.86 1.73
N THR A 162 7.76 3.12 2.21
CA THR A 162 8.29 4.34 1.61
C THR A 162 8.92 5.23 2.70
N ASP A 163 9.27 6.49 2.38
CA ASP A 163 9.70 7.47 3.37
C ASP A 163 8.54 8.33 3.95
N GLY A 164 7.30 8.05 3.56
CA GLY A 164 6.13 8.84 3.93
C GLY A 164 5.03 8.07 4.64
N ASP A 165 5.29 6.83 5.07
CA ASP A 165 4.26 5.92 5.56
C ASP A 165 3.59 6.40 6.84
N GLY A 166 2.25 6.40 6.83
CA GLY A 166 1.38 6.69 7.96
C GLY A 166 0.53 5.48 8.35
N VAL A 167 0.44 5.21 9.63
CA VAL A 167 -0.43 4.19 10.21
C VAL A 167 -1.59 4.88 10.93
N ILE A 168 -2.80 4.41 10.73
CA ILE A 168 -4.00 4.94 11.34
C ILE A 168 -4.51 3.99 12.42
N HIS A 169 -4.53 4.45 13.67
CA HIS A 169 -4.98 3.69 14.82
C HIS A 169 -6.28 4.26 15.39
N PHE A 170 -7.37 3.56 15.18
CA PHE A 170 -8.68 3.83 15.79
C PHE A 170 -8.68 3.26 17.21
N ARG A 171 -8.07 4.01 18.14
CA ARG A 171 -7.71 3.52 19.49
C ARG A 171 -8.88 2.98 20.30
N ASP A 172 -10.03 3.67 20.23
CA ASP A 172 -11.20 3.31 21.01
C ASP A 172 -11.96 2.09 20.46
N LEU A 173 -11.67 1.71 19.22
CA LEU A 173 -12.28 0.58 18.49
C LEU A 173 -11.30 -0.58 18.26
N ASN A 174 -10.05 -0.42 18.71
CA ASN A 174 -8.98 -1.41 18.57
C ASN A 174 -8.76 -1.90 17.12
N VAL A 175 -8.79 -0.96 16.19
CA VAL A 175 -8.55 -1.21 14.75
C VAL A 175 -7.32 -0.42 14.30
N ILE A 176 -6.44 -1.06 13.53
CA ILE A 176 -5.27 -0.42 12.92
C ILE A 176 -5.35 -0.58 11.41
N HIS A 177 -5.42 0.52 10.68
CA HIS A 177 -5.19 0.52 9.24
C HIS A 177 -3.70 0.75 9.01
N ALA A 178 -3.01 -0.30 8.56
CA ALA A 178 -1.56 -0.32 8.45
C ALA A 178 -1.05 0.23 7.10
N GLY A 179 -1.94 0.42 6.10
CA GLY A 179 -1.50 0.65 4.73
C GLY A 179 -0.53 -0.45 4.28
N ASP A 180 0.40 -0.11 3.44
CA ASP A 180 1.38 -1.06 2.88
C ASP A 180 2.54 -1.42 3.81
N ILE A 181 2.39 -1.13 5.11
CA ILE A 181 3.22 -1.75 6.16
C ILE A 181 2.79 -3.20 6.41
N LEU A 182 1.61 -3.58 5.93
CA LEU A 182 1.11 -4.95 6.01
C LEU A 182 0.54 -5.41 4.67
N PHE A 183 1.14 -6.48 4.15
CA PHE A 183 0.66 -7.32 3.06
C PHE A 183 0.29 -8.66 3.67
N ASN A 184 -0.99 -8.90 3.95
CA ASN A 184 -1.36 -10.11 4.69
C ASN A 184 -1.28 -11.36 3.82
N ASN A 185 -0.41 -12.31 4.20
CA ASN A 185 -0.09 -13.54 3.45
C ASN A 185 0.40 -13.28 2.01
N LEU A 186 1.11 -12.17 1.80
CA LEU A 186 1.71 -11.79 0.53
C LEU A 186 3.13 -11.27 0.79
N PHE A 187 4.07 -11.50 -0.13
CA PHE A 187 5.34 -10.80 -0.07
C PHE A 187 5.12 -9.29 -0.21
N PRO A 188 5.68 -8.46 0.70
CA PRO A 188 5.50 -7.02 0.65
C PRO A 188 6.25 -6.40 -0.54
N TYR A 189 5.67 -5.35 -1.10
CA TYR A 189 6.43 -4.40 -1.89
C TYR A 189 7.14 -3.44 -0.93
N ILE A 190 8.46 -3.30 -1.04
CA ILE A 190 9.26 -2.33 -0.30
C ILE A 190 9.92 -1.44 -1.34
N ASP A 191 9.49 -0.19 -1.42
CA ASP A 191 9.95 0.76 -2.43
C ASP A 191 11.26 1.44 -1.99
N LEU A 192 12.37 0.77 -2.28
CA LEU A 192 13.72 1.29 -1.99
C LEU A 192 14.00 2.61 -2.72
N ASP A 193 13.37 2.86 -3.87
CA ASP A 193 13.56 4.08 -4.67
C ASP A 193 12.78 5.26 -4.08
N SER A 194 11.69 4.98 -3.36
CA SER A 194 10.93 5.97 -2.60
C SER A 194 11.34 6.04 -1.13
N GLY A 195 12.52 5.55 -0.79
CA GLY A 195 13.12 5.67 0.53
C GLY A 195 12.63 4.68 1.57
N GLY A 196 11.97 3.60 1.15
CA GLY A 196 11.71 2.42 1.98
C GLY A 196 12.99 1.61 2.22
N SER A 197 12.95 0.71 3.18
CA SER A 197 14.02 -0.26 3.47
C SER A 197 13.47 -1.50 4.16
N VAL A 198 14.14 -2.62 3.98
CA VAL A 198 13.73 -3.86 4.67
C VAL A 198 13.84 -3.71 6.19
N GLU A 199 14.88 -3.04 6.68
CA GLU A 199 15.08 -2.80 8.12
C GLU A 199 13.99 -1.90 8.70
N GLY A 200 13.65 -0.80 8.01
CA GLY A 200 12.56 0.10 8.43
C GLY A 200 11.20 -0.59 8.38
N PHE A 201 10.97 -1.45 7.39
CA PHE A 201 9.73 -2.24 7.29
C PHE A 201 9.59 -3.22 8.47
N ILE A 202 10.68 -3.93 8.82
CA ILE A 202 10.75 -4.80 10.01
C ILE A 202 10.43 -3.98 11.27
N ALA A 203 11.10 -2.85 11.48
CA ALA A 203 10.87 -1.98 12.65
C ALA A 203 9.43 -1.45 12.72
N ALA A 204 8.81 -1.14 11.57
CA ALA A 204 7.43 -0.72 11.51
C ALA A 204 6.45 -1.84 11.93
N GLN A 205 6.65 -3.08 11.44
CA GLN A 205 5.84 -4.22 11.87
C GLN A 205 6.03 -4.56 13.34
N GLU A 206 7.27 -4.50 13.88
CA GLU A 206 7.53 -4.65 15.32
C GLU A 206 6.77 -3.60 16.13
N LYS A 207 6.69 -2.35 15.64
CA LYS A 207 5.89 -1.30 16.28
C LYS A 207 4.39 -1.60 16.24
N LEU A 208 3.86 -2.13 15.13
CA LEU A 208 2.45 -2.57 15.04
C LEU A 208 2.15 -3.65 16.09
N ILE A 209 3.00 -4.67 16.19
CA ILE A 209 2.87 -5.76 17.17
C ILE A 209 2.92 -5.23 18.61
N ALA A 210 3.81 -4.26 18.89
CA ALA A 210 3.99 -3.70 20.22
C ALA A 210 2.79 -2.87 20.72
N ILE A 211 2.01 -2.26 19.81
CA ILE A 211 0.82 -1.45 20.17
C ILE A 211 -0.48 -2.25 20.10
N ALA A 212 -0.47 -3.46 19.57
CA ALA A 212 -1.61 -4.34 19.41
C ALA A 212 -1.76 -5.30 20.59
N ASP A 213 -2.99 -5.66 20.90
CA ASP A 213 -3.36 -6.80 21.73
C ASP A 213 -3.94 -7.94 20.88
N ASP A 214 -4.39 -9.02 21.54
CA ASP A 214 -4.88 -10.22 20.84
C ASP A 214 -6.24 -10.01 20.15
N ASP A 215 -6.96 -8.94 20.48
CA ASP A 215 -8.26 -8.58 19.89
C ASP A 215 -8.13 -7.49 18.83
N THR A 216 -6.92 -6.99 18.57
CA THR A 216 -6.67 -5.93 17.56
C THR A 216 -6.94 -6.45 16.16
N VAL A 217 -7.76 -5.72 15.40
CA VAL A 217 -8.01 -6.01 13.98
C VAL A 217 -7.14 -5.09 13.12
N PHE A 218 -6.42 -5.69 12.18
CA PHE A 218 -5.63 -4.95 11.20
C PHE A 218 -6.30 -4.94 9.84
N ILE A 219 -6.39 -3.76 9.26
CA ILE A 219 -6.67 -3.57 7.84
C ILE A 219 -5.32 -3.42 7.14
N ALA A 220 -4.92 -4.45 6.40
CA ALA A 220 -3.72 -4.45 5.58
C ALA A 220 -3.91 -3.57 4.34
N GLY A 221 -2.84 -3.01 3.78
CA GLY A 221 -2.93 -2.33 2.49
C GLY A 221 -3.33 -3.31 1.37
N HIS A 222 -2.84 -4.54 1.43
CA HIS A 222 -3.22 -5.62 0.52
C HIS A 222 -3.43 -6.94 1.25
N GLY A 223 -4.37 -7.75 0.78
CA GLY A 223 -4.76 -9.02 1.39
C GLY A 223 -6.01 -8.89 2.27
N GLU A 224 -6.32 -9.96 2.98
CA GLU A 224 -7.47 -10.04 3.87
C GLU A 224 -7.22 -9.27 5.17
N LEU A 225 -8.28 -9.08 6.00
CA LEU A 225 -8.14 -8.62 7.37
C LEU A 225 -7.14 -9.51 8.11
N ALA A 226 -6.42 -8.93 9.05
CA ALA A 226 -5.39 -9.61 9.81
C ALA A 226 -5.60 -9.42 11.32
N ASP A 227 -5.04 -10.33 12.09
CA ASP A 227 -4.85 -10.20 13.53
C ASP A 227 -3.36 -10.02 13.88
N LYS A 228 -3.06 -9.90 15.16
CA LYS A 228 -1.67 -9.76 15.63
C LYS A 228 -0.79 -10.95 15.24
N ALA A 229 -1.32 -12.17 15.27
CA ALA A 229 -0.57 -13.37 14.91
C ALA A 229 -0.24 -13.40 13.41
N ASP A 230 -1.12 -12.84 12.57
CA ASP A 230 -0.85 -12.65 11.14
C ASP A 230 0.33 -11.69 10.92
N VAL A 231 0.36 -10.56 11.63
CA VAL A 231 1.48 -9.60 11.54
C VAL A 231 2.79 -10.26 12.00
N GLU A 232 2.75 -11.02 13.10
CA GLU A 232 3.91 -11.76 13.62
C GLU A 232 4.44 -12.78 12.59
N ARG A 233 3.54 -13.50 11.87
CA ARG A 233 3.92 -14.44 10.81
C ARG A 233 4.54 -13.72 9.61
N ASN A 234 3.94 -12.64 9.14
CA ASN A 234 4.47 -11.85 8.02
C ASN A 234 5.87 -11.29 8.37
N LEU A 235 6.05 -10.78 9.60
CA LEU A 235 7.34 -10.32 10.09
C LEU A 235 8.38 -11.45 10.12
N ALA A 236 8.01 -12.64 10.62
CA ALA A 236 8.92 -13.77 10.69
C ALA A 236 9.42 -14.21 9.30
N VAL A 237 8.54 -14.22 8.30
CA VAL A 237 8.91 -14.53 6.90
C VAL A 237 9.87 -13.49 6.33
N LEU A 238 9.61 -12.20 6.59
CA LEU A 238 10.46 -11.11 6.12
C LEU A 238 11.87 -11.17 6.74
N VAL A 239 11.94 -11.39 8.06
CA VAL A 239 13.22 -11.50 8.81
C VAL A 239 14.01 -12.72 8.36
N ASP A 240 13.37 -13.89 8.26
CA ASP A 240 14.06 -15.11 7.81
C ASP A 240 14.53 -14.97 6.36
N GLY A 241 13.71 -14.42 5.48
CA GLY A 241 14.09 -14.13 4.09
C GLY A 241 15.32 -13.23 3.99
N ARG A 242 15.34 -12.16 4.78
CA ARG A 242 16.49 -11.23 4.87
C ARG A 242 17.76 -11.95 5.32
N GLU A 243 17.71 -12.76 6.37
CA GLU A 243 18.88 -13.46 6.91
C GLU A 243 19.41 -14.55 5.94
N ARG A 244 18.52 -15.23 5.21
CA ARG A 244 18.93 -16.18 4.16
C ARG A 244 19.70 -15.47 3.04
N VAL A 245 19.14 -14.37 2.51
CA VAL A 245 19.81 -13.59 1.45
C VAL A 245 21.12 -12.98 1.97
N LYS A 246 21.14 -12.41 3.18
CA LYS A 246 22.33 -11.85 3.82
C LYS A 246 23.46 -12.88 3.98
N THR A 247 23.12 -14.13 4.28
CA THR A 247 24.10 -15.22 4.35
C THR A 247 24.78 -15.44 3.00
N LEU A 248 24.03 -15.45 1.90
CA LEU A 248 24.56 -15.65 0.55
C LEU A 248 25.39 -14.43 0.09
N VAL A 249 24.91 -13.22 0.36
CA VAL A 249 25.67 -11.98 0.10
C VAL A 249 26.99 -11.99 0.88
N GLY A 250 26.98 -12.42 2.16
CA GLY A 250 28.18 -12.55 2.98
C GLY A 250 29.20 -13.58 2.46
N GLN A 251 28.76 -14.53 1.63
CA GLN A 251 29.64 -15.47 0.91
C GLN A 251 30.20 -14.87 -0.40
N GLY A 252 29.86 -13.62 -0.73
CA GLY A 252 30.30 -12.94 -1.94
C GLY A 252 29.52 -13.32 -3.19
N MET A 253 28.33 -13.92 -3.06
CA MET A 253 27.50 -14.29 -4.22
C MET A 253 26.92 -13.03 -4.90
N THR A 254 26.92 -13.05 -6.22
CA THR A 254 26.28 -12.03 -7.06
C THR A 254 24.75 -12.17 -6.99
N GLU A 255 24.00 -11.14 -7.42
CA GLU A 255 22.52 -11.20 -7.49
C GLU A 255 22.05 -12.44 -8.29
N GLU A 256 22.67 -12.71 -9.46
CA GLU A 256 22.31 -13.85 -10.29
C GLU A 256 22.51 -15.19 -9.55
N GLU A 257 23.61 -15.34 -8.81
CA GLU A 257 23.89 -16.55 -8.02
C GLU A 257 22.92 -16.71 -6.85
N VAL A 258 22.54 -15.59 -6.17
CA VAL A 258 21.55 -15.59 -5.09
C VAL A 258 20.18 -15.97 -5.62
N LEU A 259 19.77 -15.43 -6.76
CA LEU A 259 18.50 -15.78 -7.41
C LEU A 259 18.46 -17.26 -7.83
N ALA A 260 19.56 -17.77 -8.39
CA ALA A 260 19.68 -19.19 -8.75
C ALA A 260 19.61 -20.13 -7.53
N ALA A 261 20.08 -19.68 -6.37
CA ALA A 261 19.97 -20.42 -5.11
C ALA A 261 18.55 -20.47 -4.55
N ASN A 262 17.65 -19.57 -5.01
CA ASN A 262 16.24 -19.48 -4.63
C ASN A 262 15.99 -19.56 -3.10
N PRO A 263 16.55 -18.65 -2.29
CA PRO A 263 16.54 -18.73 -0.83
C PRO A 263 15.14 -18.66 -0.21
N LEU A 264 14.15 -18.13 -0.94
CA LEU A 264 12.77 -17.97 -0.47
C LEU A 264 11.82 -19.04 -1.02
N ALA A 265 12.34 -20.18 -1.55
CA ALA A 265 11.53 -21.23 -2.16
C ALA A 265 10.44 -21.77 -1.22
N ASP A 266 10.71 -21.87 0.08
CA ASP A 266 9.79 -22.42 1.09
C ASP A 266 8.53 -21.56 1.25
N TYR A 267 8.60 -20.27 0.89
CA TYR A 267 7.50 -19.31 1.00
C TYR A 267 6.73 -19.08 -0.30
N HIS A 268 7.15 -19.76 -1.38
CA HIS A 268 6.59 -19.53 -2.72
C HIS A 268 5.08 -19.77 -2.78
N ASP A 269 4.61 -20.89 -2.27
CA ASP A 269 3.22 -21.30 -2.44
C ASP A 269 2.24 -20.41 -1.62
N GLU A 270 2.72 -19.78 -0.55
CA GLU A 270 1.88 -19.00 0.36
C GLU A 270 1.97 -17.50 0.09
N TYR A 271 3.20 -16.97 -0.19
CA TYR A 271 3.45 -15.52 -0.23
C TYR A 271 3.65 -14.95 -1.63
N ASN A 272 3.90 -15.82 -2.63
CA ASN A 272 4.14 -15.36 -4.00
C ASN A 272 2.85 -14.91 -4.69
N TRP A 273 2.87 -13.72 -5.28
CA TRP A 273 1.75 -13.21 -6.05
C TRP A 273 2.22 -12.49 -7.32
N SER A 274 1.27 -12.05 -8.17
CA SER A 274 1.57 -11.55 -9.51
C SER A 274 2.48 -10.31 -9.52
N PHE A 275 2.45 -9.48 -8.48
CA PHE A 275 3.23 -8.26 -8.41
C PHE A 275 4.55 -8.46 -7.68
N ILE A 276 4.57 -9.10 -6.49
CA ILE A 276 5.80 -9.45 -5.78
C ILE A 276 5.98 -10.96 -5.79
N THR A 277 6.78 -11.40 -6.74
CA THR A 277 7.18 -12.81 -6.85
C THR A 277 8.32 -13.12 -5.88
N THR A 278 8.52 -14.40 -5.60
CA THR A 278 9.67 -14.92 -4.83
C THR A 278 11.00 -14.34 -5.36
N GLU A 279 11.17 -14.28 -6.67
CA GLU A 279 12.33 -13.68 -7.32
C GLU A 279 12.45 -12.19 -7.02
N ARG A 280 11.34 -11.43 -7.16
CA ARG A 280 11.34 -10.00 -6.90
C ARG A 280 11.63 -9.68 -5.44
N MET A 281 11.06 -10.45 -4.50
CA MET A 281 11.36 -10.28 -3.07
C MET A 281 12.83 -10.60 -2.76
N THR A 282 13.40 -11.66 -3.37
CA THR A 282 14.84 -11.96 -3.25
C THR A 282 15.71 -10.80 -3.76
N LYS A 283 15.34 -10.20 -4.91
CA LYS A 283 16.03 -9.00 -5.44
C LYS A 283 15.93 -7.81 -4.49
N THR A 284 14.76 -7.59 -3.89
CA THR A 284 14.56 -6.51 -2.91
C THR A 284 15.52 -6.68 -1.73
N HIS A 285 15.58 -7.87 -1.13
CA HIS A 285 16.53 -8.15 -0.05
C HIS A 285 17.98 -7.98 -0.47
N TYR A 286 18.36 -8.50 -1.65
CA TYR A 286 19.73 -8.37 -2.16
C TYR A 286 20.13 -6.91 -2.35
N ARG A 287 19.26 -6.13 -3.00
CA ARG A 287 19.47 -4.71 -3.26
C ARG A 287 19.58 -3.91 -1.95
N ASP A 288 18.67 -4.12 -1.00
CA ASP A 288 18.68 -3.46 0.31
C ASP A 288 20.00 -3.73 1.06
N LEU A 289 20.48 -4.99 1.05
CA LEU A 289 21.71 -5.41 1.73
C LEU A 289 23.00 -4.93 1.05
N THR A 290 22.96 -4.57 -0.24
CA THR A 290 24.14 -4.17 -1.02
C THR A 290 24.14 -2.69 -1.41
N SER A 291 23.06 -1.96 -1.11
CA SER A 291 23.02 -0.51 -1.27
C SER A 291 23.76 0.13 -0.10
N GLU A 292 24.87 0.85 -0.39
CA GLU A 292 25.63 1.68 0.58
C GLU A 292 25.01 3.08 0.71
#